data_ea5ff9fd8cfcd5116582bc5db9ca5f5e
#
_entry.id   ea5ff9fd8cfcd5116582bc5db9ca5f5e
#
_cell.length_a   1.000
_cell.length_b   1.000
_cell.length_c   1.000
_cell.angle_alpha   90.00
_cell.angle_beta   90.00
_cell.angle_gamma   90.00
#
_symmetry.space_group_name_H-M   'P 1'
#
loop_
_entity.id
_entity.type
_entity.pdbx_description
1 polymer ?
#
loop_
_entity_poly.entity_id
_entity_poly.type
_entity_poly.pdbx_seq_one_letter_code
_entity_poly.pdbx_strand_id
1 'polypeptide(L)'
;MPTAARQQLSFLKKLPLRRGRRYVRIARGYGEKMMDYKSLIKKAMQASERAYSPYSHFKVGAVLVAKDGREYEGANIENASFSVTNCAERVALGKAIFDGAREFRTIVVVGHKDGQPFDYCAPCGVCRQALTEFNDGSMEVVLAKSEDEYKVLTLKDVLPLAFTEVNL
;
A
#
# COMPACT_ATOMS: atom_id res chain seq x y z
N MET A 1 14.36 20.96 12.35
CA MET A 1 14.58 19.51 12.12
C MET A 1 13.70 19.07 10.97
N PRO A 2 14.17 18.31 9.97
CA PRO A 2 13.32 17.81 8.91
C PRO A 2 12.35 16.78 9.49
N THR A 3 11.05 16.95 9.21
CA THR A 3 10.01 16.02 9.66
C THR A 3 10.24 14.62 9.08
N ALA A 4 9.82 13.58 9.80
CA ALA A 4 9.94 12.17 9.37
C ALA A 4 9.43 11.93 7.92
N ALA A 5 8.42 12.68 7.49
CA ALA A 5 7.92 12.68 6.11
C ALA A 5 9.00 13.12 5.09
N ARG A 6 9.83 14.11 5.39
CA ARG A 6 10.92 14.54 4.50
C ARG A 6 12.05 13.51 4.41
N GLN A 7 12.30 12.75 5.46
CA GLN A 7 13.30 11.67 5.44
C GLN A 7 12.84 10.47 4.63
N GLN A 8 11.56 10.08 4.73
CA GLN A 8 10.96 9.03 3.92
C GLN A 8 10.95 9.36 2.43
N LEU A 9 10.60 10.60 2.08
CA LEU A 9 10.66 11.11 0.70
C LEU A 9 12.09 11.11 0.13
N SER A 10 13.09 11.42 0.96
CA SER A 10 14.50 11.37 0.58
C SER A 10 14.98 9.95 0.27
N PHE A 11 14.55 8.96 1.05
CA PHE A 11 14.88 7.55 0.83
C PHE A 11 14.22 7.03 -0.46
N LEU A 12 12.94 7.33 -0.67
CA LEU A 12 12.19 6.92 -1.87
C LEU A 12 12.76 7.55 -3.16
N LYS A 13 13.32 8.78 -3.08
CA LYS A 13 14.01 9.42 -4.21
C LYS A 13 15.34 8.76 -4.57
N LYS A 14 16.01 8.12 -3.60
CA LYS A 14 17.29 7.44 -3.80
C LYS A 14 17.15 6.00 -4.30
N LEU A 15 15.95 5.41 -4.24
CA LEU A 15 15.71 4.12 -4.85
C LEU A 15 15.85 4.26 -6.37
N PRO A 16 16.59 3.35 -7.05
CA PRO A 16 16.82 3.47 -8.47
C PRO A 16 15.51 3.54 -9.24
N LEU A 17 15.29 4.68 -9.92
CA LEU A 17 14.17 4.86 -10.83
C LEU A 17 14.34 3.91 -12.01
N ARG A 18 13.66 2.80 -11.98
CA ARG A 18 13.48 1.99 -13.17
C ARG A 18 12.30 2.58 -13.95
N ARG A 19 12.64 3.62 -14.77
CA ARG A 19 11.69 4.24 -15.69
C ARG A 19 11.10 3.19 -16.62
N GLY A 20 9.78 3.05 -16.62
CA GLY A 20 8.98 2.62 -17.77
C GLY A 20 9.30 1.31 -18.48
N ARG A 21 10.16 0.45 -17.97
CA ARG A 21 10.29 -0.91 -18.48
C ARG A 21 9.27 -1.79 -17.78
N ARG A 22 8.28 -2.24 -18.56
CA ARG A 22 7.44 -3.37 -18.18
C ARG A 22 8.34 -4.42 -17.53
N TYR A 23 8.24 -4.59 -16.22
CA TYR A 23 8.78 -5.77 -15.58
C TYR A 23 7.92 -6.93 -16.02
N VAL A 24 8.29 -7.51 -17.15
CA VAL A 24 7.95 -8.89 -17.45
C VAL A 24 8.83 -9.72 -16.51
N ARG A 25 8.37 -9.92 -15.27
CA ARG A 25 8.81 -11.07 -14.52
C ARG A 25 8.29 -12.26 -15.33
N ILE A 26 9.19 -13.00 -15.92
CA ILE A 26 8.86 -14.29 -16.53
C ILE A 26 8.38 -15.16 -15.37
N ALA A 27 7.05 -15.11 -15.11
CA ALA A 27 6.40 -16.03 -14.20
C ALA A 27 6.47 -17.41 -14.89
N ARG A 28 7.33 -18.27 -14.40
CA ARG A 28 7.24 -19.70 -14.66
C ARG A 28 6.05 -20.21 -13.86
N GLY A 29 4.87 -20.23 -14.46
CA GLY A 29 3.64 -20.75 -13.87
C GLY A 29 2.49 -20.55 -14.83
N TYR A 30 1.91 -21.60 -15.30
CA TYR A 30 0.73 -21.62 -16.17
C TYR A 30 -0.44 -20.91 -15.46
N GLY A 31 -0.99 -19.83 -16.06
CA GLY A 31 -2.34 -19.36 -15.77
C GLY A 31 -2.52 -18.11 -14.89
N GLU A 32 -1.48 -17.44 -14.39
CA GLU A 32 -1.68 -16.20 -13.65
C GLU A 32 -2.01 -15.02 -14.58
N LYS A 33 -3.23 -14.48 -14.42
CA LYS A 33 -3.65 -13.23 -15.06
C LYS A 33 -2.69 -12.12 -14.64
N MET A 34 -2.09 -11.44 -15.62
CA MET A 34 -1.21 -10.28 -15.33
C MET A 34 -1.98 -9.25 -14.49
N MET A 35 -1.32 -8.74 -13.43
CA MET A 35 -1.90 -7.72 -12.57
C MET A 35 -2.07 -6.40 -13.34
N ASP A 36 -3.29 -5.87 -13.37
CA ASP A 36 -3.57 -4.56 -13.93
C ASP A 36 -3.38 -3.47 -12.86
N TYR A 37 -2.13 -3.05 -12.66
CA TYR A 37 -1.81 -2.02 -11.68
C TYR A 37 -2.51 -0.69 -11.97
N LYS A 38 -2.75 -0.32 -13.24
CA LYS A 38 -3.40 0.94 -13.58
C LYS A 38 -4.82 0.99 -13.05
N SER A 39 -5.59 -0.08 -13.28
CA SER A 39 -6.94 -0.22 -12.72
C SER A 39 -6.94 -0.15 -11.19
N LEU A 40 -6.01 -0.86 -10.53
CA LEU A 40 -5.90 -0.86 -9.07
C LEU A 40 -5.51 0.52 -8.52
N ILE A 41 -4.58 1.22 -9.17
CA ILE A 41 -4.18 2.58 -8.80
C ILE A 41 -5.36 3.54 -8.90
N LYS A 42 -6.13 3.47 -10.00
CA LYS A 42 -7.33 4.27 -10.17
C LYS A 42 -8.34 4.03 -9.05
N LYS A 43 -8.58 2.77 -8.68
CA LYS A 43 -9.46 2.41 -7.54
C LYS A 43 -8.92 2.96 -6.21
N ALA A 44 -7.61 2.89 -5.97
CA ALA A 44 -6.99 3.45 -4.77
C ALA A 44 -7.15 4.98 -4.71
N MET A 45 -7.00 5.68 -5.84
CA MET A 45 -7.25 7.12 -5.94
C MET A 45 -8.71 7.46 -5.63
N GLN A 46 -9.66 6.71 -6.19
CA GLN A 46 -11.09 6.87 -5.88
C GLN A 46 -11.40 6.58 -4.41
N ALA A 47 -10.76 5.57 -3.83
CA ALA A 47 -10.92 5.25 -2.41
C ALA A 47 -10.41 6.38 -1.51
N SER A 48 -9.33 7.08 -1.87
CA SER A 48 -8.78 8.18 -1.08
C SER A 48 -9.77 9.34 -0.91
N GLU A 49 -10.67 9.56 -1.86
CA GLU A 49 -11.71 10.59 -1.74
C GLU A 49 -12.73 10.31 -0.64
N ARG A 50 -12.80 9.08 -0.14
CA ARG A 50 -13.63 8.67 0.99
C ARG A 50 -12.93 8.78 2.35
N ALA A 51 -11.71 9.32 2.37
CA ALA A 51 -10.94 9.49 3.59
C ALA A 51 -11.63 10.48 4.55
N TYR A 52 -11.61 10.14 5.83
CA TYR A 52 -11.99 11.05 6.91
C TYR A 52 -10.70 11.57 7.56
N SER A 53 -10.24 12.74 7.12
CA SER A 53 -8.96 13.32 7.53
C SER A 53 -9.05 14.80 7.94
N PRO A 54 -9.89 15.13 8.96
CA PRO A 54 -10.17 16.51 9.34
C PRO A 54 -8.98 17.20 10.04
N TYR A 55 -7.99 16.45 10.51
CA TYR A 55 -6.87 16.99 11.28
C TYR A 55 -5.63 17.20 10.40
N SER A 56 -5.22 16.17 9.65
CA SER A 56 -4.02 16.24 8.81
C SER A 56 -4.27 16.82 7.43
N HIS A 57 -5.52 16.76 6.97
CA HIS A 57 -5.90 17.02 5.58
C HIS A 57 -5.11 16.17 4.58
N PHE A 58 -4.65 14.97 5.02
CA PHE A 58 -3.90 14.03 4.20
C PHE A 58 -4.77 12.79 3.93
N LYS A 59 -5.14 12.63 2.66
CA LYS A 59 -6.00 11.53 2.20
C LYS A 59 -5.15 10.38 1.70
N VAL A 60 -5.46 9.18 2.15
CA VAL A 60 -4.81 7.94 1.72
C VAL A 60 -5.88 6.97 1.23
N GLY A 61 -5.63 6.37 0.07
CA GLY A 61 -6.42 5.27 -0.45
C GLY A 61 -5.57 4.03 -0.62
N ALA A 62 -6.16 2.87 -0.39
CA ALA A 62 -5.51 1.59 -0.59
C ALA A 62 -6.44 0.58 -1.27
N VAL A 63 -5.86 -0.32 -2.07
CA VAL A 63 -6.53 -1.51 -2.60
C VAL A 63 -5.67 -2.72 -2.27
N LEU A 64 -6.23 -3.63 -1.47
CA LEU A 64 -5.62 -4.91 -1.12
C LEU A 64 -6.21 -6.01 -2.01
N VAL A 65 -5.36 -6.78 -2.68
CA VAL A 65 -5.76 -7.86 -3.58
C VAL A 65 -5.42 -9.20 -2.95
N ALA A 66 -6.45 -10.02 -2.71
CA ALA A 66 -6.28 -11.38 -2.24
C ALA A 66 -5.74 -12.31 -3.34
N LYS A 67 -5.17 -13.45 -2.96
CA LYS A 67 -4.67 -14.44 -3.93
C LYS A 67 -5.78 -15.02 -4.83
N ASP A 68 -7.01 -15.07 -4.32
CA ASP A 68 -8.18 -15.50 -5.08
C ASP A 68 -8.72 -14.44 -6.07
N GLY A 69 -8.15 -13.24 -6.05
CA GLY A 69 -8.47 -12.14 -6.96
C GLY A 69 -9.50 -11.16 -6.42
N ARG A 70 -10.08 -11.36 -5.23
CA ARG A 70 -10.94 -10.36 -4.57
C ARG A 70 -10.14 -9.11 -4.23
N GLU A 71 -10.78 -7.97 -4.36
CA GLU A 71 -10.18 -6.66 -4.12
C GLU A 71 -10.90 -5.94 -2.98
N TYR A 72 -10.15 -5.31 -2.09
CA TYR A 72 -10.67 -4.62 -0.90
C TYR A 72 -10.13 -3.21 -0.84
N GLU A 73 -11.02 -2.24 -1.00
CA GLU A 73 -10.69 -0.82 -0.92
C GLU A 73 -10.72 -0.33 0.53
N GLY A 74 -9.79 0.57 0.87
CA GLY A 74 -9.75 1.26 2.15
C GLY A 74 -9.35 2.72 1.99
N ALA A 75 -9.78 3.55 2.94
CA ALA A 75 -9.36 4.93 3.09
C ALA A 75 -9.02 5.19 4.56
N ASN A 76 -8.17 6.19 4.85
CA ASN A 76 -7.83 6.50 6.23
C ASN A 76 -9.01 7.15 6.97
N ILE A 77 -9.11 6.81 8.26
CA ILE A 77 -10.11 7.34 9.17
C ILE A 77 -9.37 7.90 10.38
N GLU A 78 -9.29 9.21 10.46
CA GLU A 78 -8.63 9.89 11.58
C GLU A 78 -9.51 9.96 12.82
N ASN A 79 -8.85 10.08 13.95
CA ASN A 79 -9.46 10.30 15.24
C ASN A 79 -8.65 11.36 15.99
N ALA A 80 -9.29 12.19 16.82
CA ALA A 80 -8.61 13.16 17.67
C ALA A 80 -7.55 12.48 18.57
N SER A 81 -7.80 11.24 19.00
CA SER A 81 -6.78 10.36 19.55
C SER A 81 -6.07 9.66 18.40
N PHE A 82 -4.90 10.14 17.98
CA PHE A 82 -4.18 9.62 16.83
C PHE A 82 -3.85 8.12 16.90
N SER A 83 -3.70 7.55 18.09
CA SER A 83 -3.48 6.12 18.30
C SER A 83 -4.65 5.25 17.79
N VAL A 84 -5.86 5.81 17.73
CA VAL A 84 -7.10 5.15 17.27
C VAL A 84 -7.27 5.31 15.74
N THR A 85 -6.54 6.20 15.11
CA THR A 85 -6.57 6.43 13.66
C THR A 85 -6.32 5.14 12.89
N ASN A 86 -7.18 4.85 11.91
CA ASN A 86 -7.00 3.72 11.01
C ASN A 86 -6.44 4.18 9.66
N CYS A 87 -5.30 3.64 9.28
CA CYS A 87 -4.74 3.84 7.95
C CYS A 87 -5.57 3.09 6.89
N ALA A 88 -5.55 3.57 5.66
CA ALA A 88 -6.28 2.98 4.53
C ALA A 88 -5.98 1.48 4.35
N GLU A 89 -4.71 1.10 4.52
CA GLU A 89 -4.26 -0.28 4.39
C GLU A 89 -4.91 -1.20 5.44
N ARG A 90 -5.03 -0.72 6.71
CA ARG A 90 -5.67 -1.50 7.77
C ARG A 90 -7.18 -1.56 7.62
N VAL A 91 -7.81 -0.53 7.05
CA VAL A 91 -9.23 -0.57 6.69
C VAL A 91 -9.48 -1.62 5.61
N ALA A 92 -8.66 -1.63 4.55
CA ALA A 92 -8.73 -2.65 3.48
C ALA A 92 -8.49 -4.06 4.05
N LEU A 93 -7.46 -4.23 4.89
CA LEU A 93 -7.13 -5.49 5.53
C LEU A 93 -8.27 -5.99 6.43
N GLY A 94 -8.84 -5.12 7.28
CA GLY A 94 -9.94 -5.48 8.16
C GLY A 94 -11.16 -5.98 7.38
N LYS A 95 -11.51 -5.31 6.27
CA LYS A 95 -12.59 -5.75 5.36
C LYS A 95 -12.29 -7.12 4.76
N ALA A 96 -11.06 -7.32 4.29
CA ALA A 96 -10.62 -8.58 3.68
C ALA A 96 -10.69 -9.75 4.67
N ILE A 97 -10.20 -9.54 5.89
CA ILE A 97 -10.24 -10.55 6.96
C ILE A 97 -11.66 -10.87 7.36
N PHE A 98 -12.53 -9.86 7.51
CA PHE A 98 -13.94 -10.05 7.82
C PHE A 98 -14.66 -10.88 6.75
N ASP A 99 -14.29 -10.67 5.47
CA ASP A 99 -14.81 -11.41 4.32
C ASP A 99 -14.14 -12.78 4.10
N GLY A 100 -13.31 -13.24 5.03
CA GLY A 100 -12.69 -14.57 5.04
C GLY A 100 -11.39 -14.69 4.23
N ALA A 101 -10.88 -13.62 3.59
CA ALA A 101 -9.59 -13.66 2.92
C ALA A 101 -8.43 -13.74 3.95
N ARG A 102 -7.41 -14.55 3.65
CA ARG A 102 -6.25 -14.75 4.53
C ARG A 102 -4.90 -14.65 3.81
N GLU A 103 -4.90 -14.65 2.51
CA GLU A 103 -3.68 -14.62 1.70
C GLU A 103 -3.77 -13.49 0.67
N PHE A 104 -2.76 -12.66 0.62
CA PHE A 104 -2.72 -11.46 -0.21
C PHE A 104 -1.51 -11.47 -1.14
N ARG A 105 -1.65 -10.89 -2.32
CA ARG A 105 -0.59 -10.83 -3.31
C ARG A 105 -0.09 -9.41 -3.59
N THR A 106 -0.95 -8.41 -3.45
CA THR A 106 -0.61 -7.03 -3.79
C THR A 106 -1.39 -6.05 -2.91
N ILE A 107 -0.74 -4.99 -2.48
CA ILE A 107 -1.38 -3.79 -1.96
C ILE A 107 -0.95 -2.57 -2.76
N VAL A 108 -1.91 -1.77 -3.21
CA VAL A 108 -1.68 -0.48 -3.84
C VAL A 108 -1.98 0.61 -2.83
N VAL A 109 -1.08 1.59 -2.71
CA VAL A 109 -1.25 2.73 -1.79
C VAL A 109 -0.98 4.03 -2.53
N VAL A 110 -1.89 4.97 -2.39
CA VAL A 110 -1.79 6.34 -2.90
C VAL A 110 -2.07 7.33 -1.77
N GLY A 111 -1.49 8.52 -1.82
CA GLY A 111 -1.77 9.54 -0.83
C GLY A 111 -1.47 10.94 -1.34
N HIS A 112 -2.26 11.90 -0.87
CA HIS A 112 -2.07 13.32 -1.17
C HIS A 112 -2.62 14.20 -0.05
N LYS A 113 -2.11 15.41 0.05
CA LYS A 113 -2.71 16.46 0.89
C LYS A 113 -3.81 17.15 0.08
N ASP A 114 -4.88 17.59 0.74
CA ASP A 114 -5.97 18.33 0.09
C ASP A 114 -5.42 19.44 -0.82
N GLY A 115 -5.91 19.49 -2.05
CA GLY A 115 -5.50 20.45 -3.06
C GLY A 115 -4.09 20.24 -3.65
N GLN A 116 -3.41 19.15 -3.29
CA GLN A 116 -2.09 18.81 -3.81
C GLN A 116 -2.15 17.56 -4.70
N PRO A 117 -1.23 17.39 -5.66
CA PRO A 117 -1.14 16.16 -6.44
C PRO A 117 -0.75 14.98 -5.55
N PHE A 118 -1.07 13.77 -6.00
CA PHE A 118 -0.58 12.54 -5.38
C PHE A 118 0.95 12.47 -5.37
N ASP A 119 1.51 11.96 -4.28
CA ASP A 119 2.93 11.65 -4.19
C ASP A 119 3.12 10.25 -3.59
N TYR A 120 4.35 9.70 -3.65
CA TYR A 120 4.64 8.40 -3.10
C TYR A 120 4.33 8.36 -1.60
N CYS A 121 3.32 7.58 -1.24
CA CYS A 121 2.87 7.35 0.12
C CYS A 121 3.16 5.89 0.49
N ALA A 122 4.18 5.66 1.31
CA ALA A 122 4.49 4.31 1.77
C ALA A 122 3.66 3.96 3.01
N PRO A 123 3.24 2.69 3.16
CA PRO A 123 2.60 2.20 4.38
C PRO A 123 3.42 2.56 5.63
N CYS A 124 2.77 2.99 6.70
CA CYS A 124 3.43 3.23 7.98
C CYS A 124 3.93 1.91 8.61
N GLY A 125 4.78 1.98 9.63
CA GLY A 125 5.33 0.79 10.28
C GLY A 125 4.28 -0.18 10.81
N VAL A 126 3.20 0.35 11.39
CA VAL A 126 2.07 -0.46 11.89
C VAL A 126 1.38 -1.21 10.76
N CYS A 127 1.15 -0.55 9.60
CA CYS A 127 0.54 -1.19 8.44
C CYS A 127 1.42 -2.28 7.85
N ARG A 128 2.74 -2.04 7.76
CA ARG A 128 3.70 -3.05 7.26
C ARG A 128 3.68 -4.28 8.15
N GLN A 129 3.72 -4.10 9.46
CA GLN A 129 3.65 -5.20 10.43
C GLN A 129 2.32 -5.94 10.34
N ALA A 130 1.18 -5.23 10.27
CA ALA A 130 -0.13 -5.86 10.14
C ALA A 130 -0.27 -6.71 8.88
N LEU A 131 0.31 -6.27 7.76
CA LEU A 131 0.30 -7.01 6.50
C LEU A 131 1.20 -8.25 6.53
N THR A 132 2.27 -8.23 7.32
CA THR A 132 3.23 -9.35 7.44
C THR A 132 2.57 -10.61 8.03
N GLU A 133 1.56 -10.46 8.89
CA GLU A 133 0.83 -11.58 9.48
C GLU A 133 0.18 -12.51 8.43
N PHE A 134 -0.16 -11.98 7.28
CA PHE A 134 -0.88 -12.68 6.21
C PHE A 134 -0.05 -12.88 4.95
N ASN A 135 1.27 -12.81 5.05
CA ASN A 135 2.17 -12.94 3.90
C ASN A 135 3.60 -13.29 4.32
N ASP A 136 4.26 -14.06 3.47
CA ASP A 136 5.68 -14.47 3.61
C ASP A 136 6.70 -13.38 3.25
N GLY A 137 6.25 -12.14 3.05
CA GLY A 137 7.07 -11.01 2.61
C GLY A 137 7.16 -10.85 1.09
N SER A 138 6.58 -11.76 0.31
CA SER A 138 6.58 -11.72 -1.16
C SER A 138 5.51 -10.78 -1.75
N MET A 139 4.52 -10.36 -0.94
CA MET A 139 3.45 -9.47 -1.37
C MET A 139 4.01 -8.19 -2.00
N GLU A 140 3.45 -7.81 -3.14
CA GLU A 140 3.81 -6.57 -3.81
C GLU A 140 3.19 -5.36 -3.10
N VAL A 141 4.01 -4.33 -2.91
CA VAL A 141 3.61 -3.03 -2.38
C VAL A 141 3.78 -2.00 -3.48
N VAL A 142 2.67 -1.55 -4.05
CA VAL A 142 2.64 -0.58 -5.15
C VAL A 142 2.40 0.80 -4.59
N LEU A 143 3.35 1.70 -4.79
CA LEU A 143 3.26 3.11 -4.40
C LEU A 143 3.09 3.94 -5.66
N ALA A 144 2.02 4.73 -5.77
CA ALA A 144 1.72 5.43 -7.00
C ALA A 144 1.49 6.94 -6.80
N LYS A 145 1.91 7.72 -7.81
CA LYS A 145 1.56 9.12 -8.00
C LYS A 145 0.49 9.29 -9.07
N SER A 146 0.50 8.40 -10.06
CA SER A 146 -0.48 8.32 -11.14
C SER A 146 -0.54 6.90 -11.67
N GLU A 147 -1.48 6.64 -12.58
CA GLU A 147 -1.60 5.36 -13.27
C GLU A 147 -0.33 4.99 -14.08
N ASP A 148 0.48 5.99 -14.44
CA ASP A 148 1.70 5.83 -15.25
C ASP A 148 3.00 6.02 -14.45
N GLU A 149 2.93 6.60 -13.23
CA GLU A 149 4.09 6.83 -12.37
C GLU A 149 3.92 6.11 -11.04
N TYR A 150 4.47 4.90 -10.94
CA TYR A 150 4.40 4.06 -9.74
C TYR A 150 5.66 3.24 -9.53
N LYS A 151 5.82 2.73 -8.32
CA LYS A 151 6.90 1.82 -7.91
C LYS A 151 6.29 0.53 -7.38
N VAL A 152 6.90 -0.60 -7.72
CA VAL A 152 6.56 -1.91 -7.19
C VAL A 152 7.73 -2.39 -6.33
N LEU A 153 7.45 -2.64 -5.06
CA LEU A 153 8.35 -3.16 -4.05
C LEU A 153 7.75 -4.45 -3.49
N THR A 154 8.51 -5.21 -2.74
CA THR A 154 7.94 -6.30 -1.92
C THR A 154 7.71 -5.83 -0.49
N LEU A 155 6.85 -6.52 0.25
CA LEU A 155 6.65 -6.25 1.68
C LEU A 155 7.99 -6.39 2.44
N LYS A 156 8.83 -7.35 2.05
CA LYS A 156 10.17 -7.55 2.61
C LYS A 156 11.11 -6.37 2.35
N ASP A 157 10.98 -5.68 1.21
CA ASP A 157 11.77 -4.47 0.92
C ASP A 157 11.39 -3.30 1.83
N VAL A 158 10.13 -3.22 2.25
CA VAL A 158 9.65 -2.11 3.08
C VAL A 158 9.64 -2.44 4.58
N LEU A 159 9.76 -3.72 4.96
CA LEU A 159 9.90 -4.18 6.34
C LEU A 159 10.96 -5.30 6.42
N PRO A 160 12.25 -5.00 6.25
CA PRO A 160 13.30 -5.97 6.48
C PRO A 160 13.34 -6.38 7.95
N LEU A 161 13.66 -7.66 8.23
CA LEU A 161 13.74 -8.21 9.59
C LEU A 161 12.41 -8.05 10.36
N ALA A 162 11.28 -8.28 9.69
CA ALA A 162 9.96 -8.23 10.32
C ALA A 162 9.88 -9.25 11.48
N PHE A 163 9.18 -8.88 12.55
CA PHE A 163 8.82 -9.80 13.62
C PHE A 163 7.66 -10.69 13.14
N THR A 164 7.85 -12.01 13.18
CA THR A 164 6.88 -12.99 12.67
C THR A 164 6.74 -14.14 13.67
N GLU A 165 5.85 -15.08 13.41
CA GLU A 165 5.66 -16.29 14.22
C GLU A 165 6.96 -17.09 14.43
N VAL A 166 7.90 -17.01 13.50
CA VAL A 166 9.22 -17.66 13.63
C VAL A 166 10.03 -17.12 14.82
N ASN A 167 9.67 -15.96 15.34
CA ASN A 167 10.33 -15.32 16.47
C ASN A 167 9.68 -15.67 17.82
N LEU A 168 8.54 -16.41 17.82
CA LEU A 168 7.81 -16.85 19.01
C LEU A 168 8.19 -18.27 19.41
#